data_49eab1b0d12f5645df690fec7c7a4026
#
_entry.id   49eab1b0d12f5645df690fec7c7a4026
#
_cell.length_a   1.000
_cell.length_b   1.000
_cell.length_c   1.000
_cell.angle_alpha   90.00
_cell.angle_beta   90.00
_cell.angle_gamma   90.00
#
_symmetry.space_group_name_H-M   'P 1'
#
loop_
_entity.id
_entity.type
_entity.pdbx_description
1 polymer ?
#
loop_
_entity_poly.entity_id
_entity_poly.type
_entity_poly.pdbx_seq_one_letter_code
_entity_poly.pdbx_strand_id
1 'polypeptide(L)'
;MLFRSIIMLARLWRELGLTGLRLEINSLGNLEERHAHRAALIGYFEAHQGELDEDARRRLHANPLRILDTKNPAMQDLVNQAPRLAAHLGSASNAHFDELKQYLDDVGIAYTVNPRMVRGLDYYNLTVFEWITGELGAQGTVCGGGRYDGLIELFGGKPAPAVGFAIGVERLIELIKLSGTLDAADGCDVYIVHQGGDGNGAARLAFRAAERLRDAGLEVLMHCGGGSFKSQMKKADASGAEFAVLIGADEVAAGEVTLKQLRIPESKMANEGGEALQERVSIELLTQKVIQKMAAEQDA
;
A
#
# COMPACT_ATOMS: atom_id res chain seq x y z
N MET A 1 7.87 -23.53 -6.33
CA MET A 1 7.88 -22.14 -6.85
C MET A 1 7.24 -21.14 -5.90
N LEU A 2 6.09 -21.40 -5.31
CA LEU A 2 5.38 -20.49 -4.40
C LEU A 2 6.22 -20.02 -3.20
N PHE A 3 7.05 -20.89 -2.61
CA PHE A 3 7.95 -20.54 -1.51
C PHE A 3 8.85 -19.33 -1.83
N ARG A 4 9.29 -19.17 -3.09
CA ARG A 4 10.09 -18.00 -3.51
C ARG A 4 9.32 -16.70 -3.35
N SER A 5 8.04 -16.67 -3.72
CA SER A 5 7.18 -15.47 -3.53
C SER A 5 6.99 -15.17 -2.05
N ILE A 6 6.78 -16.20 -1.22
CA ILE A 6 6.63 -16.04 0.24
C ILE A 6 7.93 -15.49 0.86
N ILE A 7 9.10 -16.05 0.47
CA ILE A 7 10.41 -15.60 0.97
C ILE A 7 10.71 -14.15 0.53
N MET A 8 10.39 -13.82 -0.73
CA MET A 8 10.54 -12.46 -1.24
C MET A 8 9.70 -11.46 -0.44
N LEU A 9 8.45 -11.80 -0.15
CA LEU A 9 7.58 -10.97 0.68
C LEU A 9 8.11 -10.85 2.12
N ALA A 10 8.58 -11.93 2.72
CA ALA A 10 9.19 -11.88 4.06
C ALA A 10 10.41 -10.95 4.12
N ARG A 11 11.20 -10.88 3.04
CA ARG A 11 12.30 -9.92 2.90
C ARG A 11 11.78 -8.49 2.78
N LEU A 12 10.77 -8.28 1.94
CA LEU A 12 10.14 -6.97 1.78
C LEU A 12 9.60 -6.43 3.10
N TRP A 13 8.91 -7.25 3.89
CA TRP A 13 8.42 -6.84 5.21
C TRP A 13 9.54 -6.41 6.14
N ARG A 14 10.65 -7.14 6.14
CA ARG A 14 11.82 -6.82 6.95
C ARG A 14 12.49 -5.52 6.49
N GLU A 15 12.64 -5.29 5.19
CA GLU A 15 13.20 -4.04 4.63
C GLU A 15 12.33 -2.83 4.94
N LEU A 16 11.00 -3.02 4.99
CA LEU A 16 10.05 -1.99 5.40
C LEU A 16 9.91 -1.84 6.92
N GLY A 17 10.67 -2.59 7.72
CA GLY A 17 10.59 -2.53 9.19
C GLY A 17 9.31 -3.12 9.79
N LEU A 18 8.53 -3.90 9.04
CA LEU A 18 7.26 -4.46 9.49
C LEU A 18 7.47 -5.79 10.19
N THR A 19 7.36 -5.81 11.52
CA THR A 19 7.59 -7.00 12.37
C THR A 19 6.30 -7.72 12.80
N GLY A 20 5.15 -7.06 12.70
CA GLY A 20 3.85 -7.56 13.17
C GLY A 20 3.08 -8.45 12.19
N LEU A 21 3.69 -8.82 11.05
CA LEU A 21 3.06 -9.64 10.02
C LEU A 21 3.27 -11.13 10.28
N ARG A 22 2.18 -11.92 10.25
CA ARG A 22 2.19 -13.36 10.42
C ARG A 22 1.80 -14.03 9.10
N LEU A 23 2.50 -15.12 8.76
CA LEU A 23 2.20 -15.95 7.61
C LEU A 23 1.19 -17.03 7.98
N GLU A 24 0.09 -17.08 7.27
CA GLU A 24 -0.82 -18.22 7.29
C GLU A 24 -0.77 -18.94 5.94
N ILE A 25 -0.78 -20.25 5.95
CA ILE A 25 -0.76 -21.12 4.77
C ILE A 25 -1.85 -22.17 4.85
N ASN A 26 -2.35 -22.64 3.70
CA ASN A 26 -3.23 -23.78 3.60
C ASN A 26 -3.03 -24.49 2.25
N SER A 27 -3.43 -25.77 2.18
CA SER A 27 -3.54 -26.49 0.92
C SER A 27 -5.01 -26.56 0.51
N LEU A 28 -5.30 -26.21 -0.74
CA LEU A 28 -6.62 -26.40 -1.37
C LEU A 28 -6.71 -27.70 -2.17
N GLY A 29 -5.64 -28.48 -2.20
CA GLY A 29 -5.59 -29.70 -2.98
C GLY A 29 -5.77 -29.49 -4.48
N ASN A 30 -5.97 -30.57 -5.20
CA ASN A 30 -6.35 -30.58 -6.60
C ASN A 30 -7.89 -30.46 -6.78
N LEU A 31 -8.37 -30.46 -8.00
CA LEU A 31 -9.78 -30.28 -8.31
C LEU A 31 -10.67 -31.43 -7.76
N GLU A 32 -10.20 -32.67 -7.85
CA GLU A 32 -10.93 -33.84 -7.38
C GLU A 32 -11.06 -33.83 -5.85
N GLU A 33 -9.98 -33.55 -5.15
CA GLU A 33 -9.93 -33.41 -3.69
C GLU A 33 -10.87 -32.33 -3.20
N ARG A 34 -10.91 -31.16 -3.90
CA ARG A 34 -11.84 -30.08 -3.61
C ARG A 34 -13.30 -30.50 -3.84
N HIS A 35 -13.59 -31.24 -4.90
CA HIS A 35 -14.94 -31.73 -5.17
C HIS A 35 -15.41 -32.71 -4.06
N ALA A 36 -14.52 -33.62 -3.64
CA ALA A 36 -14.82 -34.56 -2.53
C ALA A 36 -15.08 -33.77 -1.22
N HIS A 37 -14.25 -32.80 -0.88
CA HIS A 37 -14.46 -31.97 0.29
C HIS A 37 -15.73 -31.13 0.19
N ARG A 38 -16.01 -30.54 -0.98
CA ARG A 38 -17.25 -29.78 -1.22
C ARG A 38 -18.49 -30.62 -0.98
N ALA A 39 -18.50 -31.86 -1.47
CA ALA A 39 -19.61 -32.80 -1.25
C ALA A 39 -19.79 -33.15 0.25
N ALA A 40 -18.67 -33.36 0.96
CA ALA A 40 -18.69 -33.60 2.40
C ALA A 40 -19.21 -32.36 3.18
N LEU A 41 -18.82 -31.17 2.81
CA LEU A 41 -19.31 -29.91 3.43
C LEU A 41 -20.81 -29.72 3.19
N ILE A 42 -21.31 -29.97 1.98
CA ILE A 42 -22.75 -29.88 1.67
C ILE A 42 -23.51 -30.82 2.57
N GLY A 43 -23.15 -32.11 2.61
CA GLY A 43 -23.81 -33.10 3.45
C GLY A 43 -23.78 -32.75 4.94
N TYR A 44 -22.65 -32.22 5.43
CA TYR A 44 -22.51 -31.78 6.81
C TYR A 44 -23.45 -30.60 7.13
N PHE A 45 -23.45 -29.55 6.32
CA PHE A 45 -24.28 -28.39 6.55
C PHE A 45 -25.78 -28.65 6.30
N GLU A 46 -26.14 -29.56 5.40
CA GLU A 46 -27.52 -30.03 5.23
C GLU A 46 -28.05 -30.71 6.50
N ALA A 47 -27.21 -31.51 7.18
CA ALA A 47 -27.59 -32.14 8.45
C ALA A 47 -27.75 -31.10 9.59
N HIS A 48 -27.20 -29.91 9.44
CA HIS A 48 -27.22 -28.86 10.45
C HIS A 48 -27.93 -27.55 9.97
N GLN A 49 -28.91 -27.67 9.07
CA GLN A 49 -29.60 -26.52 8.46
C GLN A 49 -30.20 -25.55 9.48
N GLY A 50 -30.64 -26.05 10.65
CA GLY A 50 -31.21 -25.26 11.72
C GLY A 50 -30.23 -24.26 12.35
N GLU A 51 -28.92 -24.53 12.26
CA GLU A 51 -27.85 -23.73 12.84
C GLU A 51 -27.25 -22.73 11.85
N LEU A 52 -27.63 -22.82 10.56
CA LEU A 52 -27.15 -21.91 9.53
C LEU A 52 -27.87 -20.58 9.55
N ASP A 53 -27.13 -19.48 9.48
CA ASP A 53 -27.72 -18.15 9.21
C ASP A 53 -28.19 -18.05 7.76
N GLU A 54 -28.87 -16.96 7.45
CA GLU A 54 -29.46 -16.74 6.12
C GLU A 54 -28.42 -16.69 5.00
N ASP A 55 -27.25 -16.10 5.27
CA ASP A 55 -26.16 -16.02 4.30
C ASP A 55 -25.54 -17.39 4.04
N ALA A 56 -25.32 -18.18 5.07
CA ALA A 56 -24.83 -19.55 4.96
C ALA A 56 -25.80 -20.45 4.19
N ARG A 57 -27.12 -20.33 4.43
CA ARG A 57 -28.14 -21.07 3.67
C ARG A 57 -28.11 -20.73 2.18
N ARG A 58 -27.94 -19.46 1.81
CA ARG A 58 -27.79 -19.07 0.40
C ARG A 58 -26.54 -19.62 -0.25
N ARG A 59 -25.46 -19.75 0.51
CA ARG A 59 -24.15 -20.24 0.04
C ARG A 59 -24.02 -21.75 0.00
N LEU A 60 -24.90 -22.48 0.68
CA LEU A 60 -24.78 -23.92 0.91
C LEU A 60 -24.49 -24.72 -0.37
N HIS A 61 -25.25 -24.49 -1.43
CA HIS A 61 -25.05 -25.18 -2.71
C HIS A 61 -24.20 -24.38 -3.70
N ALA A 62 -24.20 -23.05 -3.60
CA ALA A 62 -23.44 -22.20 -4.50
C ALA A 62 -21.94 -22.24 -4.18
N ASN A 63 -21.57 -21.96 -2.94
CA ASN A 63 -20.16 -21.97 -2.49
C ASN A 63 -20.06 -22.32 -0.99
N PRO A 64 -20.18 -23.60 -0.60
CA PRO A 64 -20.16 -24.02 0.80
C PRO A 64 -18.82 -23.73 1.51
N LEU A 65 -17.71 -23.63 0.79
CA LEU A 65 -16.41 -23.25 1.34
C LEU A 65 -16.43 -21.86 1.98
N ARG A 66 -17.25 -20.93 1.47
CA ARG A 66 -17.40 -19.59 2.04
C ARG A 66 -18.12 -19.59 3.40
N ILE A 67 -18.82 -20.66 3.75
CA ILE A 67 -19.41 -20.79 5.09
C ILE A 67 -18.33 -20.98 6.14
N LEU A 68 -17.19 -21.61 5.79
CA LEU A 68 -16.06 -21.80 6.69
C LEU A 68 -15.41 -20.47 7.14
N ASP A 69 -15.54 -19.42 6.34
CA ASP A 69 -14.98 -18.09 6.61
C ASP A 69 -15.97 -17.17 7.35
N THR A 70 -17.07 -17.71 7.87
CA THR A 70 -18.04 -16.89 8.61
C THR A 70 -17.42 -16.28 9.86
N LYS A 71 -17.75 -15.03 10.13
CA LYS A 71 -17.39 -14.32 11.37
C LYS A 71 -18.55 -14.30 12.38
N ASN A 72 -19.66 -14.96 12.06
CA ASN A 72 -20.81 -15.04 12.95
C ASN A 72 -20.46 -15.87 14.19
N PRO A 73 -20.46 -15.28 15.41
CA PRO A 73 -20.12 -16.02 16.64
C PRO A 73 -20.98 -17.25 16.88
N ALA A 74 -22.27 -17.21 16.54
CA ALA A 74 -23.21 -18.31 16.73
C ALA A 74 -22.90 -19.54 15.86
N MET A 75 -22.12 -19.36 14.77
CA MET A 75 -21.77 -20.44 13.85
C MET A 75 -20.34 -20.98 14.08
N GLN A 76 -19.57 -20.44 15.02
CA GLN A 76 -18.16 -20.82 15.18
C GLN A 76 -18.01 -22.31 15.56
N ASP A 77 -18.84 -22.83 16.46
CA ASP A 77 -18.76 -24.24 16.85
C ASP A 77 -19.10 -25.17 15.69
N LEU A 78 -20.16 -24.86 14.94
CA LEU A 78 -20.55 -25.58 13.75
C LEU A 78 -19.41 -25.63 12.71
N VAL A 79 -18.81 -24.47 12.40
CA VAL A 79 -17.74 -24.38 11.42
C VAL A 79 -16.44 -25.05 11.90
N ASN A 80 -16.15 -25.02 13.21
CA ASN A 80 -14.98 -25.70 13.77
C ASN A 80 -15.08 -27.22 13.68
N GLN A 81 -16.29 -27.78 13.68
CA GLN A 81 -16.55 -29.21 13.56
C GLN A 81 -16.74 -29.66 12.09
N ALA A 82 -16.84 -28.74 11.16
CA ALA A 82 -17.03 -29.06 9.75
C ALA A 82 -15.87 -29.89 9.17
N PRO A 83 -16.14 -30.75 8.18
CA PRO A 83 -15.11 -31.53 7.48
C PRO A 83 -13.97 -30.60 6.98
N ARG A 84 -12.73 -30.99 7.23
CA ARG A 84 -11.54 -30.25 6.81
C ARG A 84 -10.99 -30.82 5.52
N LEU A 85 -10.56 -29.95 4.62
CA LEU A 85 -9.96 -30.36 3.35
C LEU A 85 -8.74 -31.28 3.54
N ALA A 86 -7.98 -31.09 4.60
CA ALA A 86 -6.81 -31.93 4.92
C ALA A 86 -7.14 -33.43 4.98
N ALA A 87 -8.38 -33.83 5.35
CA ALA A 87 -8.81 -35.21 5.35
C ALA A 87 -9.10 -35.79 3.94
N HIS A 88 -9.16 -34.92 2.94
CA HIS A 88 -9.44 -35.30 1.54
C HIS A 88 -8.20 -35.14 0.64
N LEU A 89 -7.06 -34.69 1.18
CA LEU A 89 -5.83 -34.54 0.40
C LEU A 89 -5.19 -35.89 0.11
N GLY A 90 -4.91 -36.20 -1.14
CA GLY A 90 -4.13 -37.34 -1.55
C GLY A 90 -2.63 -37.16 -1.28
N SER A 91 -1.88 -38.25 -1.51
CA SER A 91 -0.43 -38.29 -1.25
C SER A 91 0.35 -37.21 -1.99
N ALA A 92 0.01 -36.91 -3.24
CA ALA A 92 0.70 -35.89 -4.05
C ALA A 92 0.48 -34.48 -3.50
N SER A 93 -0.74 -34.11 -3.10
CA SER A 93 -1.06 -32.80 -2.51
C SER A 93 -0.43 -32.63 -1.14
N ASN A 94 -0.42 -33.69 -0.32
CA ASN A 94 0.26 -33.70 0.97
C ASN A 94 1.78 -33.50 0.79
N ALA A 95 2.42 -34.29 -0.09
CA ALA A 95 3.85 -34.16 -0.37
C ALA A 95 4.24 -32.75 -0.84
N HIS A 96 3.44 -32.15 -1.73
CA HIS A 96 3.65 -30.78 -2.20
C HIS A 96 3.55 -29.75 -1.05
N PHE A 97 2.60 -29.95 -0.14
CA PHE A 97 2.43 -29.03 1.00
C PHE A 97 3.51 -29.23 2.05
N ASP A 98 3.95 -30.46 2.29
CA ASP A 98 5.05 -30.78 3.18
C ASP A 98 6.39 -30.21 2.66
N GLU A 99 6.63 -30.33 1.36
CA GLU A 99 7.81 -29.72 0.71
C GLU A 99 7.83 -28.20 0.91
N LEU A 100 6.68 -27.51 0.75
CA LEU A 100 6.61 -26.08 1.02
C LEU A 100 6.98 -25.76 2.46
N LYS A 101 6.44 -26.50 3.44
CA LYS A 101 6.73 -26.30 4.87
C LYS A 101 8.23 -26.46 5.14
N GLN A 102 8.86 -27.51 4.58
CA GLN A 102 10.29 -27.72 4.69
C GLN A 102 11.11 -26.52 4.18
N TYR A 103 10.77 -25.98 3.00
CA TYR A 103 11.46 -24.78 2.48
C TYR A 103 11.30 -23.56 3.38
N LEU A 104 10.16 -23.39 4.04
CA LEU A 104 9.94 -22.29 4.97
C LEU A 104 10.72 -22.49 6.27
N ASP A 105 10.74 -23.72 6.77
CA ASP A 105 11.51 -24.12 7.96
C ASP A 105 13.02 -23.94 7.73
N ASP A 106 13.54 -24.37 6.57
CA ASP A 106 14.95 -24.23 6.20
C ASP A 106 15.44 -22.78 6.20
N VAL A 107 14.56 -21.82 5.92
CA VAL A 107 14.90 -20.38 5.91
C VAL A 107 14.39 -19.63 7.16
N GLY A 108 13.86 -20.35 8.15
CA GLY A 108 13.41 -19.79 9.42
C GLY A 108 12.18 -18.88 9.33
N ILE A 109 11.31 -19.08 8.34
CA ILE A 109 10.06 -18.33 8.23
C ILE A 109 8.96 -19.05 9.01
N ALA A 110 8.53 -18.45 10.13
CA ALA A 110 7.43 -18.96 10.92
C ALA A 110 6.10 -18.84 10.16
N TYR A 111 5.28 -19.87 10.25
CA TYR A 111 3.96 -19.91 9.62
C TYR A 111 2.93 -20.63 10.53
N THR A 112 1.66 -20.38 10.25
CA THR A 112 0.53 -21.12 10.84
C THR A 112 -0.23 -21.80 9.73
N VAL A 113 -0.53 -23.09 9.88
CA VAL A 113 -1.46 -23.78 8.98
C VAL A 113 -2.88 -23.43 9.41
N ASN A 114 -3.60 -22.71 8.53
CA ASN A 114 -4.99 -22.34 8.78
C ASN A 114 -5.93 -23.16 7.89
N PRO A 115 -6.53 -24.25 8.42
CA PRO A 115 -7.40 -25.13 7.64
C PRO A 115 -8.71 -24.48 7.20
N ARG A 116 -9.05 -23.32 7.73
CA ARG A 116 -10.23 -22.53 7.35
C ARG A 116 -9.94 -21.51 6.26
N MET A 117 -8.65 -21.28 5.93
CA MET A 117 -8.29 -20.33 4.89
C MET A 117 -8.79 -20.80 3.54
N VAL A 118 -9.67 -20.01 2.95
CA VAL A 118 -10.19 -20.16 1.58
C VAL A 118 -9.93 -18.87 0.81
N ARG A 119 -9.85 -18.96 -0.50
CA ARG A 119 -9.68 -17.79 -1.37
C ARG A 119 -10.98 -17.41 -2.04
N GLY A 120 -11.10 -16.11 -2.35
CA GLY A 120 -12.31 -15.57 -3.00
C GLY A 120 -12.49 -15.99 -4.45
N LEU A 121 -11.47 -16.59 -5.06
CA LEU A 121 -11.43 -16.92 -6.49
C LEU A 121 -11.18 -18.43 -6.64
N ASP A 122 -11.94 -19.08 -7.51
CA ASP A 122 -11.99 -20.53 -7.64
C ASP A 122 -10.82 -21.12 -8.46
N TYR A 123 -10.01 -20.27 -9.07
CA TYR A 123 -8.87 -20.71 -9.89
C TYR A 123 -7.67 -21.20 -9.08
N TYR A 124 -7.61 -20.93 -7.77
CA TYR A 124 -6.51 -21.42 -6.94
C TYR A 124 -6.53 -22.93 -6.78
N ASN A 125 -5.35 -23.53 -6.75
CA ASN A 125 -5.14 -24.96 -6.45
C ASN A 125 -3.91 -25.14 -5.56
N LEU A 126 -3.79 -26.32 -4.95
CA LEU A 126 -2.69 -26.64 -4.05
C LEU A 126 -2.53 -25.59 -2.94
N THR A 127 -1.41 -24.88 -2.89
CA THR A 127 -1.11 -23.98 -1.78
C THR A 127 -1.66 -22.59 -1.97
N VAL A 128 -2.23 -22.04 -0.90
CA VAL A 128 -2.58 -20.61 -0.73
C VAL A 128 -1.92 -20.06 0.52
N PHE A 129 -1.74 -18.76 0.58
CA PHE A 129 -1.15 -18.09 1.73
C PHE A 129 -1.72 -16.68 1.92
N GLU A 130 -1.63 -16.20 3.16
CA GLU A 130 -1.91 -14.81 3.53
C GLU A 130 -0.88 -14.30 4.54
N TRP A 131 -0.46 -13.06 4.35
CA TRP A 131 0.24 -12.28 5.35
C TRP A 131 -0.77 -11.40 6.07
N ILE A 132 -0.90 -11.61 7.37
CA ILE A 132 -1.93 -10.97 8.19
C ILE A 132 -1.31 -10.19 9.35
N THR A 133 -2.01 -9.14 9.77
CA THR A 133 -1.67 -8.34 10.95
C THR A 133 -2.85 -8.24 11.92
N GLY A 134 -2.56 -8.02 13.18
CA GLY A 134 -3.56 -7.65 14.19
C GLY A 134 -3.81 -6.15 14.29
N GLU A 135 -2.99 -5.32 13.68
CA GLU A 135 -3.00 -3.86 13.87
C GLU A 135 -4.08 -3.13 13.05
N LEU A 136 -4.59 -3.77 11.99
CA LEU A 136 -5.63 -3.21 11.11
C LEU A 136 -7.05 -3.74 11.41
N GLY A 137 -7.29 -4.27 12.60
CA GLY A 137 -8.59 -4.77 13.04
C GLY A 137 -9.16 -5.86 12.12
N ALA A 138 -10.41 -5.70 11.67
CA ALA A 138 -11.10 -6.69 10.83
C ALA A 138 -10.50 -6.87 9.42
N GLN A 139 -9.63 -5.97 8.97
CA GLN A 139 -9.00 -5.97 7.65
C GLN A 139 -7.53 -6.42 7.71
N GLY A 140 -7.22 -7.37 8.55
CA GLY A 140 -5.86 -7.83 8.85
C GLY A 140 -5.07 -8.43 7.69
N THR A 141 -5.68 -8.87 6.59
CA THR A 141 -4.95 -9.43 5.45
C THR A 141 -4.29 -8.33 4.63
N VAL A 142 -2.95 -8.26 4.64
CA VAL A 142 -2.15 -7.26 3.92
C VAL A 142 -1.74 -7.76 2.54
N CYS A 143 -1.40 -9.04 2.46
CA CYS A 143 -1.00 -9.70 1.22
C CYS A 143 -1.59 -11.10 1.17
N GLY A 144 -1.99 -11.56 0.01
CA GLY A 144 -2.45 -12.92 -0.16
C GLY A 144 -2.27 -13.42 -1.58
N GLY A 145 -2.02 -14.72 -1.70
CA GLY A 145 -1.74 -15.35 -2.97
C GLY A 145 -1.82 -16.87 -2.91
N GLY A 146 -1.30 -17.50 -3.95
CA GLY A 146 -1.30 -18.95 -4.05
C GLY A 146 -0.86 -19.45 -5.41
N ARG A 147 -1.09 -20.73 -5.62
CA ARG A 147 -0.87 -21.43 -6.88
C ARG A 147 -2.18 -21.54 -7.66
N TYR A 148 -2.13 -21.40 -8.97
CA TYR A 148 -3.30 -21.40 -9.85
C TYR A 148 -2.95 -21.92 -11.25
N ASP A 149 -2.50 -23.16 -11.34
CA ASP A 149 -2.00 -23.80 -12.57
C ASP A 149 -3.03 -23.84 -13.69
N GLY A 150 -4.32 -23.99 -13.37
CA GLY A 150 -5.39 -24.07 -14.37
C GLY A 150 -5.80 -22.72 -14.98
N LEU A 151 -5.27 -21.58 -14.48
CA LEU A 151 -5.75 -20.26 -14.92
C LEU A 151 -5.39 -19.97 -16.37
N ILE A 152 -4.19 -20.32 -16.81
CA ILE A 152 -3.72 -20.07 -18.17
C ILE A 152 -4.54 -20.87 -19.19
N GLU A 153 -4.86 -22.13 -18.84
CA GLU A 153 -5.70 -22.99 -19.66
C GLU A 153 -7.16 -22.46 -19.74
N LEU A 154 -7.69 -21.92 -18.63
CA LEU A 154 -9.01 -21.29 -18.61
C LEU A 154 -9.11 -20.11 -19.59
N PHE A 155 -8.02 -19.41 -19.84
CA PHE A 155 -7.93 -18.35 -20.86
C PHE A 155 -7.53 -18.85 -22.25
N GLY A 156 -7.53 -20.15 -22.50
CA GLY A 156 -7.23 -20.75 -23.80
C GLY A 156 -5.73 -20.90 -24.11
N GLY A 157 -4.87 -20.70 -23.10
CA GLY A 157 -3.43 -20.94 -23.22
C GLY A 157 -3.05 -22.40 -23.02
N LYS A 158 -1.77 -22.74 -23.22
CA LYS A 158 -1.28 -24.10 -22.89
C LYS A 158 -1.15 -24.25 -21.38
N PRO A 159 -1.44 -25.44 -20.83
CA PRO A 159 -1.27 -25.72 -19.39
C PRO A 159 0.13 -25.31 -18.91
N ALA A 160 0.20 -24.48 -17.88
CA ALA A 160 1.45 -24.05 -17.28
C ALA A 160 1.26 -23.79 -15.77
N PRO A 161 2.26 -24.18 -14.94
CA PRO A 161 2.23 -23.83 -13.52
C PRO A 161 2.29 -22.32 -13.32
N ALA A 162 1.38 -21.81 -12.49
CA ALA A 162 1.32 -20.39 -12.19
C ALA A 162 1.20 -20.12 -10.69
N VAL A 163 1.91 -19.11 -10.20
CA VAL A 163 1.86 -18.62 -8.83
C VAL A 163 1.87 -17.10 -8.81
N GLY A 164 1.23 -16.51 -7.82
CA GLY A 164 1.24 -15.07 -7.66
C GLY A 164 0.57 -14.63 -6.36
N PHE A 165 0.60 -13.32 -6.15
CA PHE A 165 0.02 -12.68 -4.97
C PHE A 165 -0.44 -11.26 -5.32
N ALA A 166 -1.24 -10.69 -4.41
CA ALA A 166 -1.60 -9.28 -4.43
C ALA A 166 -1.36 -8.67 -3.05
N ILE A 167 -0.96 -7.40 -3.03
CA ILE A 167 -0.75 -6.60 -1.83
C ILE A 167 -1.81 -5.51 -1.78
N GLY A 168 -2.44 -5.32 -0.61
CA GLY A 168 -3.25 -4.14 -0.33
C GLY A 168 -2.34 -2.94 -0.05
N VAL A 169 -2.05 -2.12 -1.06
CA VAL A 169 -1.09 -1.02 -0.96
C VAL A 169 -1.48 -0.02 0.14
N GLU A 170 -2.76 0.32 0.24
CA GLU A 170 -3.27 1.23 1.26
C GLU A 170 -3.08 0.66 2.68
N ARG A 171 -3.29 -0.66 2.85
CA ARG A 171 -3.05 -1.35 4.14
C ARG A 171 -1.57 -1.37 4.49
N LEU A 172 -0.73 -1.59 3.48
CA LEU A 172 0.72 -1.58 3.65
C LEU A 172 1.22 -0.19 4.09
N ILE A 173 0.77 0.87 3.43
CA ILE A 173 1.10 2.26 3.77
C ILE A 173 0.64 2.57 5.21
N GLU A 174 -0.56 2.13 5.60
CA GLU A 174 -1.05 2.36 6.95
C GLU A 174 -0.20 1.64 8.01
N LEU A 175 0.23 0.40 7.74
CA LEU A 175 1.16 -0.30 8.63
C LEU A 175 2.52 0.39 8.74
N ILE A 176 3.06 0.90 7.64
CA ILE A 176 4.33 1.62 7.65
C ILE A 176 4.21 2.91 8.49
N LYS A 177 3.08 3.62 8.39
CA LYS A 177 2.81 4.79 9.25
C LYS A 177 2.72 4.41 10.73
N LEU A 178 2.02 3.30 11.05
CA LEU A 178 1.88 2.81 12.42
C LEU A 178 3.23 2.34 13.01
N SER A 179 4.11 1.77 12.18
CA SER A 179 5.44 1.32 12.63
C SER A 179 6.39 2.47 12.95
N GLY A 180 6.07 3.70 12.53
CA GLY A 180 6.94 4.88 12.73
C GLY A 180 8.26 4.82 11.94
N THR A 181 8.38 3.90 10.98
CA THR A 181 9.60 3.74 10.15
C THR A 181 9.65 4.71 8.97
N LEU A 182 8.54 5.38 8.66
CA LEU A 182 8.60 6.54 7.79
C LEU A 182 8.97 7.73 8.66
N ASP A 183 10.17 8.23 8.48
CA ASP A 183 10.40 9.63 8.76
C ASP A 183 9.32 10.41 8.03
N ALA A 184 8.66 11.33 8.75
CA ALA A 184 7.77 12.27 8.08
C ALA A 184 8.56 12.80 6.90
N ALA A 185 8.09 12.59 5.68
CA ALA A 185 8.77 13.12 4.53
C ALA A 185 9.03 14.59 4.85
N ASP A 186 10.30 14.96 4.94
CA ASP A 186 10.68 16.35 5.05
C ASP A 186 9.85 17.07 3.99
N GLY A 187 9.20 18.18 4.37
CA GLY A 187 8.31 18.88 3.45
C GLY A 187 9.06 19.17 2.16
N CYS A 188 8.36 19.38 1.06
CA CYS A 188 9.03 19.72 -0.19
C CYS A 188 9.96 20.94 0.03
N ASP A 189 11.05 21.02 -0.72
CA ASP A 189 11.99 22.15 -0.62
C ASP A 189 11.29 23.46 -0.97
N VAL A 190 10.49 23.46 -2.03
CA VAL A 190 9.86 24.66 -2.57
C VAL A 190 8.38 24.46 -2.88
N TYR A 191 7.54 25.34 -2.37
CA TYR A 191 6.13 25.42 -2.76
C TYR A 191 5.90 26.66 -3.65
N ILE A 192 5.36 26.46 -4.86
CA ILE A 192 5.08 27.55 -5.79
C ILE A 192 3.60 27.94 -5.70
N VAL A 193 3.36 29.19 -5.35
CA VAL A 193 2.04 29.83 -5.35
C VAL A 193 1.95 30.80 -6.51
N HIS A 194 0.83 30.80 -7.21
CA HIS A 194 0.65 31.69 -8.34
C HIS A 194 -0.79 32.21 -8.42
N GLN A 195 -0.92 33.47 -8.77
CA GLN A 195 -2.21 34.11 -9.01
C GLN A 195 -2.05 35.09 -10.16
N GLY A 196 -2.80 34.89 -11.21
CA GLY A 196 -2.82 35.80 -12.35
C GLY A 196 -4.21 35.87 -12.94
N GLY A 197 -4.57 37.05 -13.41
CA GLY A 197 -5.81 37.29 -14.12
C GLY A 197 -5.90 36.52 -15.46
N ASP A 198 -6.82 36.88 -16.32
CA ASP A 198 -7.36 36.14 -17.48
C ASP A 198 -6.36 35.64 -18.57
N GLY A 199 -5.09 35.56 -18.31
CA GLY A 199 -4.08 35.30 -19.33
C GLY A 199 -3.03 34.22 -19.07
N ASN A 200 -3.21 33.22 -18.19
CA ASN A 200 -2.26 32.10 -17.97
C ASN A 200 -0.78 32.45 -17.75
N GLY A 201 -0.37 33.73 -17.73
CA GLY A 201 1.03 34.13 -17.62
C GLY A 201 1.67 33.66 -16.32
N ALA A 202 0.99 33.85 -15.17
CA ALA A 202 1.49 33.44 -13.87
C ALA A 202 1.61 31.90 -13.77
N ALA A 203 0.64 31.13 -14.26
CA ALA A 203 0.70 29.68 -14.26
C ALA A 203 1.83 29.12 -15.15
N ARG A 204 2.07 29.74 -16.32
CA ARG A 204 3.17 29.38 -17.21
C ARG A 204 4.53 29.69 -16.61
N LEU A 205 4.66 30.83 -15.94
CA LEU A 205 5.90 31.23 -15.24
C LEU A 205 6.15 30.28 -14.05
N ALA A 206 5.08 29.93 -13.29
CA ALA A 206 5.13 28.99 -12.19
C ALA A 206 5.58 27.60 -12.66
N PHE A 207 5.01 27.11 -13.76
CA PHE A 207 5.43 25.84 -14.34
C PHE A 207 6.89 25.83 -14.76
N ARG A 208 7.36 26.89 -15.44
CA ARG A 208 8.78 27.04 -15.81
C ARG A 208 9.70 27.07 -14.60
N ALA A 209 9.30 27.78 -13.54
CA ALA A 209 10.05 27.84 -12.29
C ALA A 209 10.11 26.45 -11.63
N ALA A 210 8.97 25.71 -11.58
CA ALA A 210 8.92 24.38 -11.03
C ALA A 210 9.86 23.42 -11.74
N GLU A 211 9.82 23.39 -13.07
CA GLU A 211 10.66 22.45 -13.84
C GLU A 211 12.17 22.80 -13.68
N ARG A 212 12.55 24.07 -13.68
CA ARG A 212 13.95 24.45 -13.43
C ARG A 212 14.48 24.01 -12.07
N LEU A 213 13.64 24.11 -11.04
CA LEU A 213 14.02 23.68 -9.69
C LEU A 213 14.11 22.15 -9.61
N ARG A 214 13.16 21.42 -10.26
CA ARG A 214 13.16 19.95 -10.35
C ARG A 214 14.37 19.42 -11.13
N ASP A 215 14.75 20.09 -12.24
CA ASP A 215 15.93 19.73 -13.02
C ASP A 215 17.22 19.83 -12.18
N ALA A 216 17.21 20.66 -11.14
CA ALA A 216 18.31 20.78 -10.18
C ALA A 216 18.21 19.78 -9.00
N GLY A 217 17.25 18.86 -9.01
CA GLY A 217 17.07 17.83 -8.00
C GLY A 217 16.25 18.26 -6.77
N LEU A 218 15.59 19.43 -6.82
CA LEU A 218 14.77 19.92 -5.71
C LEU A 218 13.37 19.32 -5.73
N GLU A 219 12.81 19.04 -4.55
CA GLU A 219 11.43 18.61 -4.37
C GLU A 219 10.48 19.82 -4.42
N VAL A 220 9.68 19.89 -5.50
CA VAL A 220 8.84 21.08 -5.77
C VAL A 220 7.37 20.73 -5.85
N LEU A 221 6.56 21.36 -5.02
CA LEU A 221 5.10 21.37 -5.14
C LEU A 221 4.64 22.68 -5.81
N MET A 222 3.94 22.55 -6.93
CA MET A 222 3.25 23.68 -7.55
C MET A 222 1.76 23.65 -7.19
N HIS A 223 1.20 24.79 -6.79
CA HIS A 223 -0.21 24.86 -6.47
C HIS A 223 -1.07 24.55 -7.69
N CYS A 224 -1.93 23.51 -7.60
CA CYS A 224 -2.76 23.01 -8.69
C CYS A 224 -4.21 23.53 -8.65
N GLY A 225 -4.53 24.52 -7.85
CA GLY A 225 -5.89 25.06 -7.70
C GLY A 225 -5.92 26.58 -7.83
N GLY A 226 -7.13 27.12 -7.93
CA GLY A 226 -7.35 28.56 -7.82
C GLY A 226 -7.29 29.06 -6.37
N GLY A 227 -7.71 30.29 -6.16
CA GLY A 227 -7.80 30.91 -4.85
C GLY A 227 -6.83 32.08 -4.66
N SER A 228 -6.97 32.77 -3.52
CA SER A 228 -6.11 33.91 -3.18
C SER A 228 -4.71 33.47 -2.76
N PHE A 229 -3.72 34.34 -2.89
CA PHE A 229 -2.37 34.14 -2.35
C PHE A 229 -2.39 33.71 -0.89
N LYS A 230 -3.27 34.34 -0.06
CA LYS A 230 -3.39 33.97 1.36
C LYS A 230 -3.80 32.50 1.56
N SER A 231 -4.73 31.99 0.74
CA SER A 231 -5.15 30.59 0.79
C SER A 231 -4.05 29.64 0.35
N GLN A 232 -3.33 30.00 -0.72
CA GLN A 232 -2.24 29.20 -1.24
C GLN A 232 -1.04 29.17 -0.28
N MET A 233 -0.71 30.33 0.36
CA MET A 233 0.35 30.39 1.38
C MET A 233 0.06 29.53 2.61
N LYS A 234 -1.22 29.39 3.03
CA LYS A 234 -1.58 28.44 4.09
C LYS A 234 -1.26 26.99 3.70
N LYS A 235 -1.43 26.65 2.42
CA LYS A 235 -1.09 25.31 1.92
C LYS A 235 0.42 25.13 1.80
N ALA A 236 1.14 26.17 1.39
CA ALA A 236 2.60 26.16 1.38
C ALA A 236 3.17 25.93 2.78
N ASP A 237 2.62 26.61 3.78
CA ASP A 237 3.02 26.40 5.17
C ASP A 237 2.69 24.99 5.68
N ALA A 238 1.50 24.49 5.38
CA ALA A 238 1.04 23.15 5.77
C ALA A 238 1.79 22.01 5.05
N SER A 239 2.43 22.29 3.89
CA SER A 239 3.22 21.29 3.14
C SER A 239 4.59 21.01 3.75
N GLY A 240 5.03 21.80 4.73
CA GLY A 240 6.37 21.69 5.29
C GLY A 240 7.47 22.34 4.43
N ALA A 241 7.14 23.00 3.32
CA ALA A 241 8.11 23.59 2.42
C ALA A 241 9.05 24.57 3.15
N GLU A 242 10.34 24.53 2.81
CA GLU A 242 11.32 25.48 3.32
C GLU A 242 11.16 26.87 2.67
N PHE A 243 10.88 26.89 1.38
CA PHE A 243 10.70 28.10 0.60
C PHE A 243 9.35 28.15 -0.10
N ALA A 244 8.84 29.37 -0.28
CA ALA A 244 7.74 29.64 -1.21
C ALA A 244 8.20 30.55 -2.34
N VAL A 245 7.80 30.23 -3.57
CA VAL A 245 7.94 31.06 -4.75
C VAL A 245 6.59 31.67 -5.08
N LEU A 246 6.50 33.01 -5.05
CA LEU A 246 5.27 33.73 -5.30
C LEU A 246 5.33 34.36 -6.70
N ILE A 247 4.25 34.19 -7.46
CA ILE A 247 4.16 34.69 -8.83
C ILE A 247 2.79 35.34 -9.03
N GLY A 248 2.79 36.66 -9.13
CA GLY A 248 1.63 37.49 -9.44
C GLY A 248 1.77 38.18 -10.80
N ALA A 249 0.89 39.12 -11.05
CA ALA A 249 0.92 39.92 -12.29
C ALA A 249 2.21 40.78 -12.44
N ASP A 250 2.69 41.29 -11.32
CA ASP A 250 3.90 42.12 -11.29
C ASP A 250 5.16 41.32 -11.58
N GLU A 251 5.24 40.09 -11.02
CA GLU A 251 6.33 39.16 -11.28
C GLU A 251 6.34 38.72 -12.76
N VAL A 252 5.17 38.44 -13.32
CA VAL A 252 5.04 38.10 -14.75
C VAL A 252 5.52 39.24 -15.64
N ALA A 253 5.12 40.49 -15.32
CA ALA A 253 5.51 41.67 -16.10
C ALA A 253 7.01 41.92 -16.05
N ALA A 254 7.67 41.68 -14.91
CA ALA A 254 9.09 41.83 -14.72
C ALA A 254 9.95 40.65 -15.18
N GLY A 255 9.36 39.48 -15.41
CA GLY A 255 10.08 38.21 -15.66
C GLY A 255 10.84 37.73 -14.41
N GLU A 256 10.35 38.10 -13.24
CA GLU A 256 10.91 37.77 -11.93
C GLU A 256 9.96 36.87 -11.13
N VAL A 257 10.43 36.41 -9.98
CA VAL A 257 9.64 35.71 -8.96
C VAL A 257 10.00 36.27 -7.59
N THR A 258 9.06 36.19 -6.64
CA THR A 258 9.36 36.51 -5.25
C THR A 258 9.67 35.22 -4.49
N LEU A 259 10.92 35.06 -4.04
CA LEU A 259 11.35 33.94 -3.20
C LEU A 259 11.17 34.32 -1.73
N LYS A 260 10.45 33.50 -0.98
CA LYS A 260 10.20 33.70 0.45
C LYS A 260 10.63 32.46 1.23
N GLN A 261 11.39 32.64 2.29
CA GLN A 261 11.72 31.59 3.25
C GLN A 261 10.55 31.38 4.21
N LEU A 262 10.12 30.14 4.40
CA LEU A 262 9.01 29.76 5.26
C LEU A 262 9.46 29.16 6.59
N ARG A 263 10.57 28.43 6.61
CA ARG A 263 11.17 27.84 7.80
C ARG A 263 12.42 28.62 8.16
N ILE A 264 12.40 29.16 9.36
CA ILE A 264 13.48 29.98 9.88
C ILE A 264 13.98 29.34 11.16
N PRO A 265 15.26 28.97 11.26
CA PRO A 265 15.85 28.52 12.50
C PRO A 265 15.65 29.55 13.64
N GLU A 266 15.33 29.06 14.85
CA GLU A 266 15.10 29.94 16.02
C GLU A 266 16.25 30.90 16.28
N SER A 267 17.49 30.52 15.93
CA SER A 267 18.69 31.35 16.03
C SER A 267 18.66 32.61 15.17
N LYS A 268 17.89 32.60 14.07
CA LYS A 268 17.77 33.76 13.14
C LYS A 268 16.52 34.60 13.41
N MET A 269 15.51 34.07 14.10
CA MET A 269 14.28 34.80 14.43
C MET A 269 14.52 36.04 15.31
N ALA A 270 15.59 36.06 16.12
CA ALA A 270 15.87 37.11 17.07
C ALA A 270 16.54 38.35 16.42
N ASN A 271 17.10 38.24 15.22
CA ASN A 271 17.99 39.28 14.66
C ASN A 271 17.45 39.94 13.38
N GLU A 272 16.46 39.39 12.69
CA GLU A 272 15.97 39.93 11.42
C GLU A 272 14.44 40.10 11.48
N GLY A 273 13.97 41.33 11.33
CA GLY A 273 12.54 41.63 11.23
C GLY A 273 11.93 40.96 10.01
N GLY A 274 10.67 40.46 10.10
CA GLY A 274 10.00 39.58 9.15
C GLY A 274 9.92 40.00 7.67
N GLU A 275 10.43 41.17 7.30
CA GLU A 275 10.59 41.67 5.92
C GLU A 275 11.86 41.15 5.22
N ALA A 276 12.91 40.79 5.96
CA ALA A 276 14.19 40.32 5.40
C ALA A 276 14.18 38.95 4.77
N LEU A 277 13.04 38.25 4.80
CA LEU A 277 12.88 36.85 4.41
C LEU A 277 12.30 36.63 3.01
N GLN A 278 12.10 37.71 2.25
CA GLN A 278 11.66 37.65 0.88
C GLN A 278 12.50 38.56 -0.03
N GLU A 279 12.79 38.07 -1.21
CA GLU A 279 13.54 38.81 -2.23
C GLU A 279 12.95 38.54 -3.63
N ARG A 280 13.07 39.53 -4.51
CA ARG A 280 12.77 39.36 -5.94
C ARG A 280 13.99 38.80 -6.65
N VAL A 281 13.77 37.76 -7.45
CA VAL A 281 14.83 37.04 -8.14
C VAL A 281 14.41 36.82 -9.59
N SER A 282 15.32 37.01 -10.54
CA SER A 282 15.01 36.58 -11.91
C SER A 282 14.87 35.08 -11.97
N ILE A 283 14.02 34.59 -12.86
CA ILE A 283 13.77 33.15 -13.00
C ILE A 283 15.05 32.36 -13.35
N GLU A 284 16.01 33.02 -14.01
CA GLU A 284 17.31 32.43 -14.35
C GLU A 284 18.19 32.17 -13.13
N LEU A 285 18.10 33.00 -12.12
CA LEU A 285 18.89 32.91 -10.89
C LEU A 285 18.17 32.15 -9.75
N LEU A 286 16.89 31.87 -9.92
CA LEU A 286 16.06 31.26 -8.88
C LEU A 286 16.68 29.97 -8.29
N THR A 287 17.07 29.03 -9.13
CA THR A 287 17.66 27.74 -8.69
C THR A 287 18.94 27.97 -7.88
N GLN A 288 19.83 28.83 -8.38
CA GLN A 288 21.08 29.14 -7.68
C GLN A 288 20.81 29.76 -6.31
N LYS A 289 19.83 30.64 -6.21
CA LYS A 289 19.46 31.31 -4.95
C LYS A 289 18.87 30.36 -3.93
N VAL A 290 17.98 29.45 -4.36
CA VAL A 290 17.41 28.45 -3.47
C VAL A 290 18.50 27.52 -2.93
N ILE A 291 19.35 26.96 -3.79
CA ILE A 291 20.44 26.06 -3.38
C ILE A 291 21.43 26.81 -2.43
N GLN A 292 21.77 28.05 -2.73
CA GLN A 292 22.65 28.83 -1.87
C GLN A 292 22.07 29.05 -0.46
N LYS A 293 20.75 29.30 -0.37
CA LYS A 293 20.07 29.46 0.93
C LYS A 293 19.99 28.17 1.70
N MET A 294 19.68 27.02 1.05
CA MET A 294 19.67 25.71 1.66
C MET A 294 21.06 25.33 2.21
N ALA A 295 22.12 25.53 1.44
CA ALA A 295 23.48 25.27 1.90
C ALA A 295 23.89 26.10 3.13
N ALA A 296 23.47 27.39 3.18
CA ALA A 296 23.73 28.24 4.34
C ALA A 296 22.98 27.84 5.62
N GLU A 297 21.98 26.96 5.52
CA GLU A 297 21.25 26.41 6.67
C GLU A 297 21.87 25.12 7.19
N GLN A 298 22.54 24.36 6.32
CA GLN A 298 23.25 23.13 6.73
C GLN A 298 24.55 23.44 7.49
N ASP A 299 25.13 24.62 7.29
CA ASP A 299 26.38 25.06 7.94
C ASP A 299 26.14 25.87 9.24
N ALA A 300 24.88 26.10 9.64
CA ALA A 300 24.51 26.93 10.79
C ALA A 300 23.94 26.11 11.95
#